data_8489b149f8271c66425d3fdc9fc8ddef
#
_entry.id   8489b149f8271c66425d3fdc9fc8ddef
#
_cell.length_a   1.000
_cell.length_b   1.000
_cell.length_c   1.000
_cell.angle_alpha   90.00
_cell.angle_beta   90.00
_cell.angle_gamma   90.00
#
_symmetry.space_group_name_H-M   'P 1'
#
loop_
_entity.id
_entity.type
_entity.pdbx_description
1 polymer ?
#
loop_
_entity_poly.entity_id
_entity_poly.type
_entity_poly.pdbx_seq_one_letter_code
_entity_poly.pdbx_strand_id
1 'polypeptide(L)'
;MNSRLEELKENLESAVEGMSSEQLSWHLPGKWCAAEVLEHLYLSYAGTIQGFERVMRKGKPLATKASMAHRVLTFVIVGLDYMPSGREAPAVARPRGLPAEKVRNEIGAKMAAMDAIIAQCEARFGRRVHVLDHPILGPLTAPQWRKLHLVHGRHHQKQLLRLRESTTRQIGSTRASAVRSV
;
A
#
# COMPACT_ATOMS: atom_id res chain seq x y z
N MET A 1 14.97 5.49 -6.41
CA MET A 1 13.91 5.42 -5.38
C MET A 1 14.53 5.59 -3.99
N ASN A 2 13.78 6.04 -3.01
CA ASN A 2 14.22 6.11 -1.61
C ASN A 2 14.59 4.71 -1.11
N SER A 3 15.75 4.54 -0.44
CA SER A 3 16.26 3.22 -0.03
C SER A 3 15.29 2.39 0.83
N ARG A 4 14.51 3.04 1.72
CA ARG A 4 13.50 2.33 2.54
C ARG A 4 12.29 1.86 1.73
N LEU A 5 11.94 2.56 0.65
CA LEU A 5 10.88 2.13 -0.27
C LEU A 5 11.39 1.03 -1.22
N GLU A 6 12.67 1.05 -1.58
CA GLU A 6 13.31 -0.05 -2.32
C GLU A 6 13.28 -1.34 -1.50
N GLU A 7 13.75 -1.30 -0.25
CA GLU A 7 13.66 -2.41 0.68
C GLU A 7 12.21 -2.92 0.86
N LEU A 8 11.24 -2.00 0.99
CA LEU A 8 9.83 -2.37 1.09
C LEU A 8 9.33 -3.07 -0.18
N LYS A 9 9.74 -2.61 -1.37
CA LYS A 9 9.39 -3.24 -2.65
C LYS A 9 9.87 -4.68 -2.68
N GLU A 10 11.15 -4.91 -2.39
CA GLU A 10 11.75 -6.25 -2.33
C GLU A 10 11.03 -7.16 -1.32
N ASN A 11 10.68 -6.62 -0.16
CA ASN A 11 9.93 -7.34 0.87
C ASN A 11 8.50 -7.70 0.46
N LEU A 12 7.81 -6.84 -0.29
CA LEU A 12 6.47 -7.13 -0.82
C LEU A 12 6.53 -8.19 -1.93
N GLU A 13 7.50 -8.10 -2.82
CA GLU A 13 7.75 -9.07 -3.88
C GLU A 13 8.06 -10.45 -3.28
N SER A 14 8.99 -10.51 -2.33
CA SER A 14 9.36 -11.74 -1.60
C SER A 14 8.19 -12.35 -0.82
N ALA A 15 7.31 -11.52 -0.23
CA ALA A 15 6.16 -12.02 0.53
C ALA A 15 5.19 -12.85 -0.31
N VAL A 16 5.15 -12.64 -1.63
CA VAL A 16 4.25 -13.36 -2.57
C VAL A 16 5.00 -14.21 -3.59
N GLU A 17 6.32 -14.24 -3.53
CA GLU A 17 7.16 -15.05 -4.43
C GLU A 17 6.82 -16.53 -4.31
N GLY A 18 6.64 -17.21 -5.46
CA GLY A 18 6.30 -18.63 -5.52
C GLY A 18 4.86 -18.99 -5.08
N MET A 19 4.03 -18.01 -4.72
CA MET A 19 2.60 -18.27 -4.48
C MET A 19 1.89 -18.60 -5.80
N SER A 20 1.13 -19.73 -5.80
CA SER A 20 0.26 -20.08 -6.93
C SER A 20 -0.94 -19.13 -7.03
N SER A 21 -1.64 -19.13 -8.19
CA SER A 21 -2.88 -18.35 -8.35
C SER A 21 -3.95 -18.74 -7.32
N GLU A 22 -4.04 -20.02 -6.95
CA GLU A 22 -4.92 -20.52 -5.90
C GLU A 22 -4.55 -19.92 -4.52
N GLN A 23 -3.26 -19.89 -4.18
CA GLN A 23 -2.79 -19.29 -2.94
C GLN A 23 -3.01 -17.78 -2.90
N LEU A 24 -2.80 -17.08 -4.03
CA LEU A 24 -3.03 -15.63 -4.12
C LEU A 24 -4.51 -15.26 -3.96
N SER A 25 -5.42 -16.10 -4.45
CA SER A 25 -6.88 -15.88 -4.38
C SER A 25 -7.56 -16.48 -3.15
N TRP A 26 -6.82 -17.21 -2.31
CA TRP A 26 -7.38 -17.83 -1.13
C TRP A 26 -7.80 -16.81 -0.06
N HIS A 27 -9.01 -16.94 0.46
CA HIS A 27 -9.60 -16.04 1.44
C HIS A 27 -9.71 -16.64 2.84
N LEU A 28 -9.32 -15.89 3.84
CA LEU A 28 -9.89 -16.04 5.18
C LEU A 28 -11.31 -15.42 5.18
N PRO A 29 -12.30 -16.02 5.89
CA PRO A 29 -13.65 -15.46 5.94
C PRO A 29 -13.67 -13.97 6.31
N GLY A 30 -14.29 -13.15 5.45
CA GLY A 30 -14.41 -11.70 5.65
C GLY A 30 -13.10 -10.91 5.59
N LYS A 31 -12.02 -11.48 5.05
CA LYS A 31 -10.71 -10.81 4.88
C LYS A 31 -10.28 -10.82 3.43
N TRP A 32 -9.46 -9.87 3.06
CA TRP A 32 -8.84 -9.83 1.75
C TRP A 32 -7.85 -10.98 1.57
N CYS A 33 -7.80 -11.53 0.35
CA CYS A 33 -6.74 -12.43 -0.08
C CYS A 33 -5.46 -11.66 -0.43
N ALA A 34 -4.39 -12.39 -0.73
CA ALA A 34 -3.10 -11.78 -1.06
C ALA A 34 -3.19 -10.91 -2.34
N ALA A 35 -3.93 -11.35 -3.36
CA ALA A 35 -4.14 -10.59 -4.59
C ALA A 35 -4.85 -9.26 -4.32
N GLU A 36 -5.88 -9.24 -3.47
CA GLU A 36 -6.61 -8.03 -3.10
C GLU A 36 -5.75 -7.05 -2.28
N VAL A 37 -4.89 -7.56 -1.40
CA VAL A 37 -3.94 -6.73 -0.65
C VAL A 37 -2.94 -6.05 -1.58
N LEU A 38 -2.40 -6.77 -2.56
CA LEU A 38 -1.51 -6.21 -3.57
C LEU A 38 -2.24 -5.16 -4.43
N GLU A 39 -3.47 -5.46 -4.86
CA GLU A 39 -4.28 -4.53 -5.64
C GLU A 39 -4.57 -3.25 -4.86
N HIS A 40 -4.90 -3.35 -3.58
CA HIS A 40 -5.09 -2.20 -2.69
C HIS A 40 -3.86 -1.29 -2.65
N LEU A 41 -2.67 -1.86 -2.48
CA LEU A 41 -1.41 -1.10 -2.50
C LEU A 41 -1.17 -0.45 -3.87
N TYR A 42 -1.37 -1.20 -4.96
CA TYR A 42 -1.24 -0.70 -6.33
C TYR A 42 -2.16 0.49 -6.59
N LEU A 43 -3.43 0.40 -6.21
CA LEU A 43 -4.41 1.47 -6.35
C LEU A 43 -4.06 2.69 -5.48
N SER A 44 -3.52 2.46 -4.28
CA SER A 44 -3.05 3.53 -3.39
C SER A 44 -1.90 4.31 -4.01
N TYR A 45 -0.92 3.62 -4.61
CA TYR A 45 0.19 4.25 -5.33
C TYR A 45 -0.30 5.01 -6.57
N ALA A 46 -1.20 4.41 -7.36
CA ALA A 46 -1.78 5.03 -8.54
C ALA A 46 -2.55 6.32 -8.21
N GLY A 47 -3.37 6.29 -7.16
CA GLY A 47 -4.11 7.45 -6.69
C GLY A 47 -3.19 8.59 -6.21
N THR A 48 -2.10 8.24 -5.53
CA THR A 48 -1.08 9.20 -5.11
C THR A 48 -0.39 9.85 -6.29
N ILE A 49 0.03 9.06 -7.29
CA ILE A 49 0.62 9.58 -8.54
C ILE A 49 -0.31 10.61 -9.17
N GLN A 50 -1.59 10.24 -9.41
CA GLN A 50 -2.59 11.13 -10.01
C GLN A 50 -2.78 12.43 -9.21
N GLY A 51 -2.78 12.33 -7.88
CA GLY A 51 -2.88 13.49 -6.99
C GLY A 51 -1.68 14.43 -7.15
N PHE A 52 -0.47 13.91 -7.12
CA PHE A 52 0.76 14.69 -7.27
C PHE A 52 0.93 15.26 -8.69
N GLU A 53 0.60 14.51 -9.73
CA GLU A 53 0.56 15.02 -11.12
C GLU A 53 -0.37 16.23 -11.24
N ARG A 54 -1.53 16.19 -10.57
CA ARG A 54 -2.45 17.33 -10.53
C ARG A 54 -1.83 18.53 -9.82
N VAL A 55 -1.11 18.34 -8.70
CA VAL A 55 -0.36 19.40 -8.01
C VAL A 55 0.69 20.01 -8.96
N MET A 56 1.48 19.16 -9.61
CA MET A 56 2.54 19.58 -10.53
C MET A 56 1.97 20.35 -11.74
N ARG A 57 0.88 19.88 -12.32
CA ARG A 57 0.18 20.52 -13.45
C ARG A 57 -0.44 21.87 -13.09
N LYS A 58 -1.01 21.98 -11.87
CA LYS A 58 -1.57 23.26 -11.35
C LYS A 58 -0.49 24.25 -10.93
N GLY A 59 0.76 23.83 -10.76
CA GLY A 59 1.88 24.68 -10.37
C GLY A 59 1.79 25.25 -8.95
N LYS A 60 0.90 24.74 -8.12
CA LYS A 60 0.69 25.16 -6.72
C LYS A 60 0.20 24.01 -5.84
N PRO A 61 0.49 24.04 -4.53
CA PRO A 61 -0.09 23.09 -3.57
C PRO A 61 -1.62 23.12 -3.62
N LEU A 62 -2.23 21.94 -3.43
CA LEU A 62 -3.67 21.74 -3.42
C LEU A 62 -4.19 21.30 -2.04
N ALA A 63 -3.32 21.32 -1.04
CA ALA A 63 -3.65 20.94 0.33
C ALA A 63 -4.54 22.00 1.01
N THR A 64 -5.48 21.53 1.83
CA THR A 64 -6.34 22.35 2.67
C THR A 64 -5.68 22.69 4.02
N LYS A 65 -6.42 23.33 4.93
CA LYS A 65 -5.93 23.57 6.29
C LYS A 65 -6.08 22.33 7.16
N ALA A 66 -5.02 21.98 7.91
CA ALA A 66 -5.05 20.85 8.84
C ALA A 66 -5.98 21.15 10.03
N SER A 67 -6.94 20.26 10.30
CA SER A 67 -7.67 20.24 11.56
C SER A 67 -6.82 19.63 12.69
N MET A 68 -7.24 19.78 13.95
CA MET A 68 -6.59 19.11 15.09
C MET A 68 -6.64 17.58 14.93
N ALA A 69 -7.77 17.03 14.49
CA ALA A 69 -7.90 15.59 14.21
C ALA A 69 -6.89 15.10 13.16
N HIS A 70 -6.70 15.85 12.06
CA HIS A 70 -5.68 15.53 11.06
C HIS A 70 -4.27 15.51 11.67
N ARG A 71 -3.93 16.48 12.53
CA ARG A 71 -2.61 16.54 13.18
C ARG A 71 -2.36 15.34 14.08
N VAL A 72 -3.35 14.96 14.91
CA VAL A 72 -3.26 13.81 15.79
C VAL A 72 -3.11 12.51 14.99
N LEU A 73 -3.95 12.29 13.98
CA LEU A 73 -3.86 11.09 13.13
C LEU A 73 -2.54 11.01 12.38
N THR A 74 -2.06 12.13 11.84
CA THR A 74 -0.76 12.19 11.16
C THR A 74 0.38 11.90 12.13
N PHE A 75 0.33 12.42 13.34
CA PHE A 75 1.33 12.12 14.37
C PHE A 75 1.33 10.62 14.72
N VAL A 76 0.18 10.00 14.93
CA VAL A 76 0.07 8.57 15.26
C VAL A 76 0.58 7.70 14.10
N ILE A 77 0.10 7.94 12.87
CA ILE A 77 0.41 7.06 11.73
C ILE A 77 1.81 7.35 11.18
N VAL A 78 2.13 8.61 10.93
CA VAL A 78 3.39 8.99 10.27
C VAL A 78 4.50 9.24 11.29
N GLY A 79 4.18 9.81 12.45
CA GLY A 79 5.14 10.11 13.51
C GLY A 79 5.56 8.87 14.29
N LEU A 80 4.58 8.05 14.73
CA LEU A 80 4.84 6.85 15.55
C LEU A 80 4.93 5.54 14.76
N ASP A 81 4.89 5.59 13.43
CA ASP A 81 4.94 4.40 12.55
C ASP A 81 3.82 3.36 12.85
N TYR A 82 2.66 3.82 13.32
CA TYR A 82 1.58 2.95 13.75
C TYR A 82 0.38 3.02 12.80
N MET A 83 0.08 1.89 12.13
CA MET A 83 -1.12 1.74 11.29
C MET A 83 -2.14 0.86 12.01
N PRO A 84 -3.28 1.42 12.45
CA PRO A 84 -4.32 0.64 13.12
C PRO A 84 -4.97 -0.35 12.15
N SER A 85 -5.17 -1.58 12.60
CA SER A 85 -5.85 -2.64 11.86
C SER A 85 -7.38 -2.44 11.88
N GLY A 86 -8.10 -3.07 10.93
CA GLY A 86 -9.56 -3.12 10.93
C GLY A 86 -10.26 -1.87 10.40
N ARG A 87 -9.54 -0.90 9.86
CA ARG A 87 -10.15 0.24 9.16
C ARG A 87 -10.47 -0.11 7.72
N GLU A 88 -11.65 0.31 7.26
CA GLU A 88 -11.99 0.18 5.85
C GLU A 88 -11.10 1.07 4.98
N ALA A 89 -10.69 0.52 3.83
CA ALA A 89 -9.98 1.28 2.83
C ALA A 89 -10.90 2.32 2.17
N PRO A 90 -10.38 3.52 1.84
CA PRO A 90 -11.11 4.48 1.02
C PRO A 90 -11.58 3.84 -0.29
N ALA A 91 -12.79 4.21 -0.77
CA ALA A 91 -13.39 3.60 -1.96
C ALA A 91 -12.47 3.59 -3.19
N VAL A 92 -11.65 4.63 -3.35
CA VAL A 92 -10.69 4.77 -4.45
C VAL A 92 -9.55 3.74 -4.42
N ALA A 93 -9.27 3.15 -3.26
CA ALA A 93 -8.22 2.15 -3.06
C ALA A 93 -8.77 0.75 -2.74
N ARG A 94 -10.10 0.54 -2.79
CA ARG A 94 -10.69 -0.80 -2.62
C ARG A 94 -10.38 -1.67 -3.82
N PRO A 95 -10.05 -2.96 -3.62
CA PRO A 95 -9.86 -3.91 -4.70
C PRO A 95 -11.09 -3.99 -5.62
N ARG A 96 -10.84 -4.15 -6.92
CA ARG A 96 -11.85 -4.19 -8.00
C ARG A 96 -11.75 -5.45 -8.85
N GLY A 97 -10.86 -6.37 -8.47
CA GLY A 97 -10.62 -7.62 -9.18
C GLY A 97 -9.63 -7.46 -10.36
N LEU A 98 -8.63 -6.61 -10.25
CA LEU A 98 -7.56 -6.56 -11.24
C LEU A 98 -6.82 -7.91 -11.29
N PRO A 99 -6.36 -8.35 -12.48
CA PRO A 99 -5.60 -9.59 -12.62
C PRO A 99 -4.37 -9.58 -11.70
N ALA A 100 -4.25 -10.58 -10.81
CA ALA A 100 -3.19 -10.66 -9.81
C ALA A 100 -1.79 -10.62 -10.43
N GLU A 101 -1.58 -11.32 -11.56
CA GLU A 101 -0.31 -11.31 -12.29
C GLU A 101 0.08 -9.92 -12.80
N LYS A 102 -0.90 -9.17 -13.33
CA LYS A 102 -0.67 -7.79 -13.75
C LYS A 102 -0.21 -6.92 -12.59
N VAL A 103 -0.95 -6.98 -11.47
CA VAL A 103 -0.64 -6.20 -10.26
C VAL A 103 0.74 -6.57 -9.73
N ARG A 104 1.05 -7.86 -9.62
CA ARG A 104 2.34 -8.37 -9.16
C ARG A 104 3.50 -7.85 -10.02
N ASN A 105 3.35 -7.87 -11.33
CA ASN A 105 4.39 -7.45 -12.26
C ASN A 105 4.59 -5.92 -12.31
N GLU A 106 3.56 -5.15 -12.02
CA GLU A 106 3.57 -3.69 -12.15
C GLU A 106 3.76 -2.93 -10.82
N ILE A 107 3.53 -3.56 -9.66
CA ILE A 107 3.48 -2.86 -8.36
C ILE A 107 4.81 -2.19 -8.00
N GLY A 108 5.95 -2.84 -8.28
CA GLY A 108 7.27 -2.29 -8.04
C GLY A 108 7.53 -1.03 -8.88
N ALA A 109 7.22 -1.07 -10.17
CA ALA A 109 7.33 0.09 -11.06
C ALA A 109 6.37 1.21 -10.63
N LYS A 110 5.16 0.87 -10.16
CA LYS A 110 4.18 1.83 -9.65
C LYS A 110 4.68 2.53 -8.39
N MET A 111 5.31 1.80 -7.46
CA MET A 111 5.93 2.37 -6.26
C MET A 111 7.08 3.30 -6.62
N ALA A 112 7.93 2.93 -7.57
CA ALA A 112 9.03 3.77 -8.04
C ALA A 112 8.53 5.08 -8.68
N ALA A 113 7.51 5.01 -9.53
CA ALA A 113 6.88 6.18 -10.13
C ALA A 113 6.25 7.11 -9.09
N MET A 114 5.60 6.55 -8.07
CA MET A 114 5.05 7.30 -6.95
C MET A 114 6.15 8.06 -6.19
N ASP A 115 7.25 7.42 -5.83
CA ASP A 115 8.35 8.09 -5.11
C ASP A 115 9.01 9.17 -5.97
N ALA A 116 9.14 8.93 -7.27
CA ALA A 116 9.70 9.92 -8.20
C ALA A 116 8.86 11.19 -8.28
N ILE A 117 7.53 11.09 -8.40
CA ILE A 117 6.66 12.27 -8.46
C ILE A 117 6.59 12.99 -7.11
N ILE A 118 6.65 12.28 -5.98
CA ILE A 118 6.76 12.87 -4.65
C ILE A 118 8.07 13.66 -4.53
N ALA A 119 9.20 13.10 -5.01
CA ALA A 119 10.49 13.78 -4.99
C ALA A 119 10.51 15.07 -5.85
N GLN A 120 9.91 15.01 -7.04
CA GLN A 120 9.76 16.20 -7.91
C GLN A 120 8.93 17.28 -7.24
N CYS A 121 7.84 16.91 -6.57
CA CYS A 121 7.00 17.84 -5.84
C CYS A 121 7.74 18.44 -4.63
N GLU A 122 8.50 17.63 -3.88
CA GLU A 122 9.34 18.06 -2.78
C GLU A 122 10.39 19.09 -3.24
N ALA A 123 11.06 18.83 -4.36
CA ALA A 123 12.05 19.72 -4.94
C ALA A 123 11.44 21.08 -5.37
N ARG A 124 10.22 21.05 -5.91
CA ARG A 124 9.55 22.25 -6.42
C ARG A 124 8.94 23.13 -5.33
N PHE A 125 8.31 22.54 -4.31
CA PHE A 125 7.53 23.27 -3.31
C PHE A 125 8.17 23.30 -1.93
N GLY A 126 9.18 22.46 -1.70
CA GLY A 126 9.90 22.38 -0.43
C GLY A 126 9.33 21.34 0.53
N ARG A 127 10.17 20.92 1.48
CA ARG A 127 9.90 19.81 2.42
C ARG A 127 8.82 20.10 3.46
N ARG A 128 8.56 21.36 3.78
CA ARG A 128 7.66 21.79 4.86
C ARG A 128 6.27 22.18 4.37
N VAL A 129 6.08 22.27 3.05
CA VAL A 129 4.80 22.69 2.46
C VAL A 129 3.86 21.49 2.41
N HIS A 130 2.65 21.67 2.93
CA HIS A 130 1.57 20.73 2.70
C HIS A 130 1.13 20.83 1.23
N VAL A 131 1.20 19.73 0.49
CA VAL A 131 1.05 19.76 -0.97
C VAL A 131 -0.26 19.15 -1.46
N LEU A 132 -0.76 18.14 -0.74
CA LEU A 132 -1.94 17.37 -1.15
C LEU A 132 -2.62 16.75 0.09
N ASP A 133 -3.95 16.68 0.08
CA ASP A 133 -4.72 16.03 1.13
C ASP A 133 -4.79 14.53 0.93
N HIS A 134 -4.51 13.78 1.99
CA HIS A 134 -4.87 12.38 2.10
C HIS A 134 -6.33 12.26 2.58
N PRO A 135 -7.16 11.32 2.05
CA PRO A 135 -8.58 11.22 2.39
C PRO A 135 -8.88 11.11 3.90
N ILE A 136 -7.97 10.54 4.68
CA ILE A 136 -8.15 10.31 6.13
C ILE A 136 -7.28 11.26 6.96
N LEU A 137 -6.04 11.53 6.53
CA LEU A 137 -5.06 12.30 7.32
C LEU A 137 -5.10 13.79 7.01
N GLY A 138 -5.86 14.20 5.99
CA GLY A 138 -5.87 15.58 5.52
C GLY A 138 -4.54 15.99 4.89
N PRO A 139 -4.15 17.27 5.03
CA PRO A 139 -2.99 17.83 4.35
C PRO A 139 -1.68 17.23 4.84
N LEU A 140 -0.88 16.73 3.89
CA LEU A 140 0.44 16.16 4.14
C LEU A 140 1.52 16.88 3.30
N THR A 141 2.73 16.95 3.84
CA THR A 141 3.94 17.33 3.10
C THR A 141 4.43 16.16 2.23
N ALA A 142 5.28 16.43 1.25
CA ALA A 142 5.87 15.39 0.42
C ALA A 142 6.62 14.31 1.24
N PRO A 143 7.48 14.65 2.23
CA PRO A 143 8.08 13.67 3.12
C PRO A 143 7.07 12.85 3.93
N GLN A 144 5.97 13.46 4.38
CA GLN A 144 4.91 12.74 5.11
C GLN A 144 4.17 11.74 4.22
N TRP A 145 3.90 12.08 2.95
CA TRP A 145 3.35 11.17 1.97
C TRP A 145 4.26 9.96 1.74
N ARG A 146 5.58 10.18 1.56
CA ARG A 146 6.55 9.09 1.42
C ARG A 146 6.57 8.19 2.66
N LYS A 147 6.60 8.79 3.85
CA LYS A 147 6.60 8.05 5.12
C LYS A 147 5.29 7.28 5.33
N LEU A 148 4.14 7.86 4.98
CA LEU A 148 2.85 7.19 5.01
C LEU A 148 2.86 5.91 4.16
N HIS A 149 3.34 5.98 2.93
CA HIS A 149 3.42 4.80 2.06
C HIS A 149 4.36 3.72 2.61
N LEU A 150 5.45 4.11 3.26
CA LEU A 150 6.34 3.17 3.95
C LEU A 150 5.62 2.45 5.10
N VAL A 151 4.94 3.18 5.97
CA VAL A 151 4.19 2.62 7.12
C VAL A 151 3.04 1.72 6.62
N HIS A 152 2.29 2.19 5.64
CA HIS A 152 1.18 1.48 5.01
C HIS A 152 1.64 0.19 4.33
N GLY A 153 2.71 0.26 3.54
CA GLY A 153 3.27 -0.92 2.88
C GLY A 153 3.79 -1.97 3.87
N ARG A 154 4.48 -1.55 4.94
CA ARG A 154 4.93 -2.45 6.01
C ARG A 154 3.76 -3.12 6.76
N HIS A 155 2.66 -2.41 6.96
CA HIS A 155 1.44 -2.99 7.52
C HIS A 155 0.91 -4.13 6.64
N HIS A 156 0.83 -3.89 5.33
CA HIS A 156 0.33 -4.89 4.37
C HIS A 156 1.34 -6.00 4.07
N GLN A 157 2.64 -5.76 4.14
CA GLN A 157 3.66 -6.80 4.09
C GLN A 157 3.43 -7.85 5.20
N LYS A 158 3.19 -7.41 6.44
CA LYS A 158 2.86 -8.33 7.55
C LYS A 158 1.58 -9.11 7.28
N GLN A 159 0.60 -8.51 6.63
CA GLN A 159 -0.64 -9.18 6.24
C GLN A 159 -0.40 -10.24 5.17
N LEU A 160 0.40 -9.95 4.14
CA LEU A 160 0.77 -10.89 3.09
C LEU A 160 1.52 -12.10 3.64
N LEU A 161 2.48 -11.90 4.55
CA LEU A 161 3.22 -13.00 5.19
C LEU A 161 2.28 -13.93 5.97
N ARG A 162 1.33 -13.38 6.74
CA ARG A 162 0.32 -14.19 7.45
C ARG A 162 -0.60 -14.97 6.51
N LEU A 163 -1.01 -14.37 5.39
CA LEU A 163 -1.80 -15.04 4.37
C LEU A 163 -1.02 -16.19 3.74
N ARG A 164 0.24 -15.98 3.38
CA ARG A 164 1.14 -17.02 2.85
C ARG A 164 1.25 -18.22 3.80
N GLU A 165 1.50 -17.97 5.10
CA GLU A 165 1.57 -19.02 6.11
C GLU A 165 0.25 -19.79 6.24
N SER A 166 -0.88 -19.09 6.23
CA SER A 166 -2.21 -19.68 6.37
C SER A 166 -2.58 -20.55 5.16
N THR A 167 -2.31 -20.08 3.94
CA THR A 167 -2.57 -20.85 2.70
C THR A 167 -1.71 -22.10 2.61
N THR A 168 -0.43 -22.01 3.00
CA THR A 168 0.48 -23.16 2.98
C THR A 168 0.00 -24.26 3.93
N ARG A 169 -0.45 -23.91 5.14
CA ARG A 169 -0.99 -24.86 6.11
C ARG A 169 -2.28 -25.52 5.60
N GLN A 170 -3.20 -24.74 5.04
CA GLN A 170 -4.50 -25.23 4.58
C GLN A 170 -4.34 -26.18 3.39
N ILE A 171 -3.59 -25.81 2.37
CA ILE A 171 -3.37 -26.63 1.18
C ILE A 171 -2.59 -27.90 1.53
N GLY A 172 -1.60 -27.81 2.42
CA GLY A 172 -0.86 -28.95 2.93
C GLY A 172 -1.75 -29.96 3.67
N SER A 173 -2.66 -29.48 4.50
CA SER A 173 -3.63 -30.31 5.23
C SER A 173 -4.61 -31.01 4.29
N THR A 174 -5.14 -30.33 3.28
CA THR A 174 -6.08 -30.90 2.31
C THR A 174 -5.43 -32.05 1.48
N ARG A 175 -4.17 -31.81 1.04
CA ARG A 175 -3.41 -32.86 0.32
C ARG A 175 -3.11 -34.08 1.18
N ALA A 176 -2.73 -33.88 2.45
CA ALA A 176 -2.47 -34.99 3.38
C ALA A 176 -3.72 -35.84 3.68
N SER A 177 -4.90 -35.22 3.76
CA SER A 177 -6.18 -35.89 3.95
C SER A 177 -6.60 -36.70 2.71
N ALA A 178 -6.38 -36.13 1.51
CA ALA A 178 -6.69 -36.82 0.24
C ALA A 178 -5.83 -38.08 0.02
N VAL A 179 -4.57 -38.09 0.43
CA VAL A 179 -3.66 -39.24 0.31
C VAL A 179 -4.01 -40.38 1.31
N ARG A 180 -4.64 -40.07 2.45
CA ARG A 180 -5.06 -41.05 3.45
C ARG A 180 -6.40 -41.75 3.13
N SER A 181 -7.12 -41.25 2.13
CA SER A 181 -8.45 -41.75 1.74
C SER A 181 -8.40 -42.69 0.50
N VAL A 182 -7.19 -43.00 0.01
CA VAL A 182 -6.87 -43.96 -1.05
C VAL A 182 -6.15 -45.18 -0.43
#